data_0ccb0299c60e16a0d3301f83290bc76d
#
_entry.id   0ccb0299c60e16a0d3301f83290bc76d
#
_cell.length_a   1.000
_cell.length_b   1.000
_cell.length_c   1.000
_cell.angle_alpha   90.00
_cell.angle_beta   90.00
_cell.angle_gamma   90.00
#
_symmetry.space_group_name_H-M   'P 1'
#
loop_
_entity.id
_entity.type
_entity.pdbx_description
1 polymer ?
#
loop_
_entity_poly.entity_id
_entity_poly.type
_entity_poly.pdbx_seq_one_letter_code
_entity_poly.pdbx_strand_id
1 'polypeptide(L)'
;IAVTTVLKPDADSLRRAREKAEDLRITFYEREKNLFHMSEKYGKEGFLIYGKEPVFFWSKEGTYRFHLGTAVLRIFEMRKGHGDRLCNLLPGDCTSVLDCTFGQRRDSVILSWYLRKRGEVISLERSRPLYEVGKEGLAALSGQDGEMTEALRRIQLLHADFRGFLETAAPNSFDVIYFDPMFRYPVKRKENSMEGFRSAAVYDPLTEDVLQFAMRAARKKVIVKERPFSALFRTGLFTEIHGKRGQTTAYGVIKL
;
A
#
# COMPACT_ATOMS: atom_id res chain seq x y z
N ILE A 1 -12.81 -10.05 10.13
CA ILE A 1 -12.80 -10.64 8.78
C ILE A 1 -12.86 -12.16 8.84
N ALA A 2 -13.14 -12.82 7.70
CA ALA A 2 -13.12 -14.26 7.55
C ALA A 2 -12.62 -14.64 6.15
N VAL A 3 -12.48 -15.95 5.88
CA VAL A 3 -12.10 -16.47 4.56
C VAL A 3 -13.27 -17.23 3.95
N THR A 4 -13.43 -17.11 2.64
CA THR A 4 -14.33 -17.91 1.82
C THR A 4 -13.77 -18.08 0.41
N THR A 5 -14.53 -18.70 -0.47
CA THR A 5 -14.14 -18.91 -1.87
C THR A 5 -15.09 -18.19 -2.83
N VAL A 6 -14.80 -18.23 -4.12
CA VAL A 6 -15.78 -17.95 -5.17
C VAL A 6 -16.92 -18.99 -5.14
N LEU A 7 -18.04 -18.74 -5.85
CA LEU A 7 -19.24 -19.62 -5.82
C LEU A 7 -18.99 -21.07 -6.26
N LYS A 8 -18.05 -21.28 -7.17
CA LYS A 8 -17.70 -22.63 -7.69
C LYS A 8 -16.18 -22.75 -7.66
N PRO A 9 -15.60 -22.96 -6.46
CA PRO A 9 -14.16 -23.09 -6.34
C PRO A 9 -13.70 -24.43 -6.95
N ASP A 10 -12.51 -24.43 -7.54
CA ASP A 10 -11.80 -25.66 -7.79
C ASP A 10 -11.12 -26.16 -6.49
N ALA A 11 -10.59 -27.37 -6.55
CA ALA A 11 -9.96 -28.01 -5.38
C ALA A 11 -8.78 -27.20 -4.84
N ASP A 12 -7.99 -26.55 -5.71
CA ASP A 12 -6.85 -25.73 -5.30
C ASP A 12 -7.29 -24.44 -4.59
N SER A 13 -8.27 -23.73 -5.13
CA SER A 13 -8.86 -22.55 -4.49
C SER A 13 -9.41 -22.87 -3.10
N LEU A 14 -10.07 -24.01 -2.95
CA LEU A 14 -10.63 -24.44 -1.67
C LEU A 14 -9.51 -24.80 -0.66
N ARG A 15 -8.47 -25.51 -1.09
CA ARG A 15 -7.31 -25.85 -0.29
C ARG A 15 -6.62 -24.56 0.21
N ARG A 16 -6.27 -23.65 -0.71
CA ARG A 16 -5.62 -22.35 -0.40
C ARG A 16 -6.45 -21.52 0.59
N ALA A 17 -7.77 -21.49 0.42
CA ALA A 17 -8.65 -20.75 1.32
C ALA A 17 -8.63 -21.32 2.75
N ARG A 18 -8.67 -22.66 2.89
CA ARG A 18 -8.62 -23.32 4.20
C ARG A 18 -7.27 -23.16 4.88
N GLU A 19 -6.18 -23.42 4.15
CA GLU A 19 -4.81 -23.20 4.65
C GLU A 19 -4.61 -21.75 5.12
N LYS A 20 -5.10 -20.77 4.35
CA LYS A 20 -5.00 -19.38 4.74
C LYS A 20 -5.83 -19.04 5.99
N ALA A 21 -7.01 -19.62 6.12
CA ALA A 21 -7.82 -19.42 7.32
C ALA A 21 -7.12 -19.95 8.58
N GLU A 22 -6.45 -21.10 8.47
CA GLU A 22 -5.63 -21.69 9.54
C GLU A 22 -4.42 -20.80 9.86
N ASP A 23 -3.63 -20.41 8.86
CA ASP A 23 -2.47 -19.52 9.02
C ASP A 23 -2.83 -18.21 9.73
N LEU A 24 -3.96 -17.63 9.38
CA LEU A 24 -4.44 -16.37 9.95
C LEU A 24 -5.21 -16.55 11.26
N ARG A 25 -5.50 -17.80 11.66
CA ARG A 25 -6.35 -18.15 12.82
C ARG A 25 -7.70 -17.45 12.78
N ILE A 26 -8.31 -17.41 11.57
CA ILE A 26 -9.64 -16.87 11.34
C ILE A 26 -10.56 -17.95 10.72
N THR A 27 -11.86 -17.75 10.82
CA THR A 27 -12.82 -18.76 10.36
C THR A 27 -12.89 -18.83 8.84
N PHE A 28 -12.84 -20.05 8.29
CA PHE A 28 -13.29 -20.36 6.94
C PHE A 28 -14.79 -20.63 6.93
N TYR A 29 -15.50 -20.02 6.00
CA TYR A 29 -16.92 -20.31 5.73
C TYR A 29 -17.09 -20.80 4.30
N GLU A 30 -17.89 -21.84 4.12
CA GLU A 30 -18.30 -22.26 2.79
C GLU A 30 -19.08 -21.15 2.09
N ARG A 31 -18.84 -20.98 0.80
CA ARG A 31 -19.39 -19.88 0.02
C ARG A 31 -20.89 -20.08 -0.25
N GLU A 32 -21.70 -19.18 0.26
CA GLU A 32 -23.11 -19.06 -0.07
C GLU A 32 -23.31 -18.05 -1.23
N LYS A 33 -24.49 -18.10 -1.90
CA LYS A 33 -24.76 -17.24 -3.06
C LYS A 33 -24.61 -15.74 -2.76
N ASN A 34 -25.01 -15.32 -1.56
CA ASN A 34 -25.08 -13.90 -1.19
C ASN A 34 -24.08 -13.57 -0.06
N LEU A 35 -23.06 -12.74 -0.38
CA LEU A 35 -22.05 -12.30 0.59
C LEU A 35 -22.62 -11.35 1.65
N PHE A 36 -23.62 -10.54 1.31
CA PHE A 36 -24.30 -9.70 2.31
C PHE A 36 -24.98 -10.55 3.36
N HIS A 37 -25.71 -11.58 2.93
CA HIS A 37 -26.34 -12.54 3.83
C HIS A 37 -25.31 -13.28 4.70
N MET A 38 -24.19 -13.72 4.11
CA MET A 38 -23.09 -14.33 4.88
C MET A 38 -22.51 -13.36 5.93
N SER A 39 -22.31 -12.09 5.55
CA SER A 39 -21.81 -11.06 6.46
C SER A 39 -22.71 -10.89 7.68
N GLU A 40 -24.01 -10.84 7.49
CA GLU A 40 -25.00 -10.74 8.56
C GLU A 40 -25.09 -12.01 9.40
N LYS A 41 -25.26 -13.15 8.74
CA LYS A 41 -25.39 -14.46 9.40
C LYS A 41 -24.21 -14.80 10.32
N TYR A 42 -22.99 -14.47 9.88
CA TYR A 42 -21.76 -14.81 10.60
C TYR A 42 -21.17 -13.63 11.38
N GLY A 43 -21.78 -12.45 11.34
CA GLY A 43 -21.29 -11.24 12.02
C GLY A 43 -19.89 -10.82 11.53
N LYS A 44 -19.63 -10.93 10.21
CA LYS A 44 -18.33 -10.59 9.63
C LYS A 44 -18.40 -9.33 8.77
N GLU A 45 -17.52 -8.38 9.00
CA GLU A 45 -17.44 -7.13 8.22
C GLU A 45 -16.95 -7.36 6.79
N GLY A 46 -16.18 -8.43 6.54
CA GLY A 46 -15.72 -8.75 5.21
C GLY A 46 -15.05 -10.12 5.09
N PHE A 47 -14.79 -10.50 3.84
CA PHE A 47 -14.23 -11.79 3.47
C PHE A 47 -13.03 -11.64 2.52
N LEU A 48 -11.96 -12.39 2.80
CA LEU A 48 -10.93 -12.73 1.82
C LEU A 48 -11.49 -13.85 0.94
N ILE A 49 -11.58 -13.62 -0.35
CA ILE A 49 -12.24 -14.52 -1.30
C ILE A 49 -11.21 -15.15 -2.23
N TYR A 50 -11.09 -16.46 -2.15
CA TYR A 50 -10.17 -17.28 -2.94
C TYR A 50 -10.86 -17.87 -4.17
N GLY A 51 -10.16 -17.85 -5.30
CA GLY A 51 -10.57 -18.43 -6.58
C GLY A 51 -9.34 -18.70 -7.45
N LYS A 52 -9.53 -18.93 -8.75
CA LYS A 52 -8.43 -19.07 -9.72
C LYS A 52 -7.59 -17.81 -9.84
N GLU A 53 -8.23 -16.64 -9.75
CA GLU A 53 -7.59 -15.34 -9.71
C GLU A 53 -6.96 -15.09 -8.32
N PRO A 54 -6.02 -14.11 -8.21
CA PRO A 54 -5.51 -13.69 -6.93
C PRO A 54 -6.62 -13.33 -5.95
N VAL A 55 -6.37 -13.57 -4.66
CA VAL A 55 -7.32 -13.24 -3.59
C VAL A 55 -7.78 -11.79 -3.69
N PHE A 56 -9.04 -11.57 -3.36
CA PHE A 56 -9.60 -10.25 -3.21
C PHE A 56 -10.40 -10.12 -1.92
N PHE A 57 -10.54 -8.91 -1.44
CA PHE A 57 -11.34 -8.62 -0.26
C PHE A 57 -12.69 -8.06 -0.66
N TRP A 58 -13.74 -8.54 -0.03
CA TRP A 58 -15.11 -8.05 -0.15
C TRP A 58 -15.61 -7.56 1.22
N SER A 59 -16.28 -6.42 1.23
CA SER A 59 -17.07 -5.91 2.35
C SER A 59 -18.42 -5.37 1.84
N LYS A 60 -19.30 -4.95 2.75
CA LYS A 60 -20.59 -4.33 2.38
C LYS A 60 -20.40 -3.02 1.58
N GLU A 61 -19.31 -2.31 1.80
CA GLU A 61 -18.97 -1.04 1.15
C GLU A 61 -18.36 -1.24 -0.25
N GLY A 62 -17.82 -2.45 -0.54
CA GLY A 62 -17.25 -2.70 -1.85
C GLY A 62 -16.23 -3.83 -1.90
N THR A 63 -15.61 -3.96 -3.07
CA THR A 63 -14.61 -5.00 -3.34
C THR A 63 -13.25 -4.37 -3.60
N TYR A 64 -12.21 -4.90 -2.96
CA TYR A 64 -10.82 -4.53 -3.19
C TYR A 64 -10.05 -5.65 -3.87
N ARG A 65 -9.48 -5.36 -5.03
CA ARG A 65 -8.64 -6.27 -5.82
C ARG A 65 -7.25 -5.67 -6.04
N PHE A 66 -6.26 -6.52 -6.17
CA PHE A 66 -4.94 -6.05 -6.59
C PHE A 66 -4.97 -5.62 -8.06
N HIS A 67 -4.49 -4.40 -8.34
CA HIS A 67 -4.28 -3.89 -9.70
C HIS A 67 -3.22 -2.80 -9.68
N LEU A 68 -2.40 -2.70 -10.71
CA LEU A 68 -1.30 -1.72 -10.77
C LEU A 68 -1.79 -0.27 -10.94
N GLY A 69 -3.01 -0.08 -11.45
CA GLY A 69 -3.63 1.23 -11.57
C GLY A 69 -2.76 2.25 -12.32
N THR A 70 -2.63 3.44 -11.77
CA THR A 70 -1.85 4.54 -12.37
C THR A 70 -0.33 4.31 -12.31
N ALA A 71 0.17 3.30 -11.60
CA ALA A 71 1.61 2.99 -11.60
C ALA A 71 2.11 2.66 -13.00
N VAL A 72 1.32 1.91 -13.79
CA VAL A 72 1.66 1.57 -15.18
C VAL A 72 1.83 2.83 -16.03
N LEU A 73 0.89 3.78 -15.92
CA LEU A 73 0.95 5.04 -16.67
C LEU A 73 2.15 5.89 -16.27
N ARG A 74 2.44 6.00 -14.96
CA ARG A 74 3.59 6.76 -14.46
C ARG A 74 4.91 6.15 -14.95
N ILE A 75 5.03 4.83 -14.91
CA ILE A 75 6.21 4.12 -15.43
C ILE A 75 6.35 4.32 -16.93
N PHE A 76 5.26 4.27 -17.70
CA PHE A 76 5.27 4.55 -19.14
C PHE A 76 5.78 5.96 -19.45
N GLU A 77 5.35 6.97 -18.70
CA GLU A 77 5.84 8.34 -18.85
C GLU A 77 7.33 8.46 -18.46
N MET A 78 7.78 7.78 -17.41
CA MET A 78 9.19 7.75 -17.04
C MET A 78 10.07 7.08 -18.12
N ARG A 79 9.57 6.05 -18.82
CA ARG A 79 10.26 5.43 -19.98
C ARG A 79 10.45 6.39 -21.14
N LYS A 80 9.55 7.35 -21.31
CA LYS A 80 9.68 8.42 -22.32
C LYS A 80 10.64 9.54 -21.90
N GLY A 81 11.25 9.43 -20.74
CA GLY A 81 12.15 10.46 -20.19
C GLY A 81 11.45 11.54 -19.37
N HIS A 82 10.14 11.43 -19.12
CA HIS A 82 9.43 12.35 -18.24
C HIS A 82 9.79 12.04 -16.77
N GLY A 83 9.93 13.08 -15.95
CA GLY A 83 10.18 12.91 -14.54
C GLY A 83 8.94 12.47 -13.77
N ASP A 84 9.12 11.66 -12.73
CA ASP A 84 8.07 11.36 -11.76
C ASP A 84 8.21 12.22 -10.50
N ARG A 85 7.11 12.77 -10.01
CA ARG A 85 7.12 13.70 -8.86
C ARG A 85 7.74 13.11 -7.60
N LEU A 86 7.48 11.84 -7.30
CA LEU A 86 8.03 11.17 -6.13
C LEU A 86 9.50 10.79 -6.37
N CYS A 87 9.79 10.17 -7.52
CA CYS A 87 11.14 9.72 -7.83
C CYS A 87 12.15 10.87 -7.95
N ASN A 88 11.72 12.04 -8.42
CA ASN A 88 12.56 13.24 -8.50
C ASN A 88 12.98 13.81 -7.12
N LEU A 89 12.32 13.38 -6.03
CA LEU A 89 12.66 13.76 -4.67
C LEU A 89 13.69 12.83 -4.03
N LEU A 90 13.90 11.64 -4.62
CA LEU A 90 14.87 10.69 -4.10
C LEU A 90 16.31 11.22 -4.29
N PRO A 91 17.22 10.95 -3.34
CA PRO A 91 18.65 11.19 -3.57
C PRO A 91 19.17 10.39 -4.77
N GLY A 92 20.11 10.93 -5.56
CA GLY A 92 20.65 10.26 -6.74
C GLY A 92 21.32 8.91 -6.44
N ASP A 93 21.86 8.77 -5.25
CA ASP A 93 22.50 7.57 -4.68
C ASP A 93 21.60 6.78 -3.72
N CYS A 94 20.27 6.95 -3.84
CA CYS A 94 19.31 6.20 -3.02
C CYS A 94 19.33 4.70 -3.36
N THR A 95 19.48 3.87 -2.33
CA THR A 95 19.52 2.40 -2.43
C THR A 95 18.50 1.70 -1.54
N SER A 96 17.89 2.39 -0.58
CA SER A 96 16.88 1.78 0.29
C SER A 96 15.75 2.76 0.60
N VAL A 97 14.51 2.28 0.41
CA VAL A 97 13.29 3.04 0.71
C VAL A 97 12.38 2.20 1.60
N LEU A 98 11.95 2.80 2.72
CA LEU A 98 10.82 2.29 3.50
C LEU A 98 9.56 3.05 3.10
N ASP A 99 8.61 2.36 2.45
CA ASP A 99 7.26 2.87 2.22
C ASP A 99 6.37 2.46 3.41
N CYS A 100 6.07 3.41 4.27
CA CYS A 100 5.28 3.18 5.50
C CYS A 100 3.79 2.95 5.24
N THR A 101 3.32 3.11 4.00
CA THR A 101 1.90 3.15 3.64
C THR A 101 1.64 2.47 2.31
N PHE A 102 1.82 1.14 2.25
CA PHE A 102 1.64 0.38 1.01
C PHE A 102 0.28 0.64 0.34
N GLY A 103 -0.81 0.60 1.10
CA GLY A 103 -2.16 0.98 0.70
C GLY A 103 -2.54 0.53 -0.71
N GLN A 104 -2.64 1.48 -1.65
CA GLN A 104 -2.90 1.18 -3.05
C GLN A 104 -1.66 0.72 -3.84
N ARG A 105 -0.50 0.47 -3.21
CA ARG A 105 0.77 -0.06 -3.77
C ARG A 105 1.39 0.72 -4.93
N ARG A 106 0.74 1.76 -5.43
CA ARG A 106 1.16 2.48 -6.63
C ARG A 106 2.55 3.08 -6.47
N ASP A 107 2.80 3.68 -5.33
CA ASP A 107 4.07 4.36 -5.05
C ASP A 107 5.18 3.35 -4.76
N SER A 108 4.91 2.25 -4.02
CA SER A 108 5.88 1.15 -3.83
C SER A 108 6.35 0.55 -5.16
N VAL A 109 5.42 0.31 -6.10
CA VAL A 109 5.74 -0.24 -7.42
C VAL A 109 6.62 0.73 -8.21
N ILE A 110 6.29 2.02 -8.20
CA ILE A 110 7.06 3.06 -8.88
C ILE A 110 8.46 3.20 -8.28
N LEU A 111 8.57 3.24 -6.96
CA LEU A 111 9.84 3.31 -6.24
C LEU A 111 10.72 2.11 -6.60
N SER A 112 10.17 0.89 -6.54
CA SER A 112 10.90 -0.32 -6.89
C SER A 112 11.33 -0.35 -8.36
N TRP A 113 10.46 0.09 -9.29
CA TRP A 113 10.82 0.19 -10.70
C TRP A 113 11.92 1.23 -10.93
N TYR A 114 11.84 2.39 -10.28
CA TYR A 114 12.82 3.47 -10.40
C TYR A 114 14.20 3.08 -9.84
N LEU A 115 14.23 2.46 -8.66
CA LEU A 115 15.48 2.01 -8.04
C LEU A 115 16.13 0.86 -8.81
N ARG A 116 15.35 0.03 -9.51
CA ARG A 116 15.85 -1.14 -10.26
C ARG A 116 16.71 -2.05 -9.36
N LYS A 117 17.81 -2.59 -9.89
CA LYS A 117 18.75 -3.44 -9.13
C LYS A 117 19.65 -2.65 -8.17
N ARG A 118 19.59 -1.32 -8.17
CA ARG A 118 20.41 -0.48 -7.29
C ARG A 118 19.92 -0.45 -5.85
N GLY A 119 18.66 -0.79 -5.65
CA GLY A 119 18.07 -0.62 -4.33
C GLY A 119 16.88 -1.52 -4.06
N GLU A 120 16.43 -1.47 -2.81
CA GLU A 120 15.31 -2.23 -2.28
C GLU A 120 14.19 -1.32 -1.80
N VAL A 121 12.97 -1.86 -1.81
CA VAL A 121 11.79 -1.22 -1.24
C VAL A 121 11.15 -2.17 -0.24
N ILE A 122 11.13 -1.75 1.01
CA ILE A 122 10.33 -2.39 2.06
C ILE A 122 9.05 -1.59 2.19
N SER A 123 7.89 -2.26 2.18
CA SER A 123 6.59 -1.61 2.29
C SER A 123 5.81 -2.17 3.47
N LEU A 124 5.19 -1.29 4.23
CA LEU A 124 4.41 -1.66 5.40
C LEU A 124 2.90 -1.54 5.10
N GLU A 125 2.13 -2.52 5.52
CA GLU A 125 0.68 -2.48 5.48
C GLU A 125 0.11 -3.01 6.81
N ARG A 126 -0.65 -2.17 7.49
CA ARG A 126 -1.26 -2.52 8.77
C ARG A 126 -2.55 -3.31 8.59
N SER A 127 -3.32 -2.99 7.57
CA SER A 127 -4.59 -3.68 7.30
C SER A 127 -4.33 -5.11 6.84
N ARG A 128 -4.84 -6.09 7.61
CA ARG A 128 -4.71 -7.49 7.21
C ARG A 128 -5.32 -7.79 5.84
N PRO A 129 -6.54 -7.33 5.51
CA PRO A 129 -7.10 -7.55 4.17
C PRO A 129 -6.24 -6.97 3.05
N LEU A 130 -5.77 -5.72 3.20
CA LEU A 130 -4.93 -5.08 2.19
C LEU A 130 -3.58 -5.78 2.05
N TYR A 131 -2.98 -6.21 3.16
CA TYR A 131 -1.74 -6.97 3.16
C TYR A 131 -1.88 -8.30 2.42
N GLU A 132 -2.91 -9.11 2.72
CA GLU A 132 -3.10 -10.42 2.07
C GLU A 132 -3.37 -10.28 0.56
N VAL A 133 -4.23 -9.32 0.18
CA VAL A 133 -4.49 -9.03 -1.24
C VAL A 133 -3.23 -8.48 -1.91
N GLY A 134 -2.47 -7.64 -1.23
CA GLY A 134 -1.20 -7.08 -1.72
C GLY A 134 -0.14 -8.15 -1.93
N LYS A 135 0.07 -9.01 -0.94
CA LYS A 135 1.07 -10.09 -0.97
C LYS A 135 0.83 -11.07 -2.12
N GLU A 136 -0.40 -11.57 -2.25
CA GLU A 136 -0.73 -12.48 -3.36
C GLU A 136 -0.71 -11.76 -4.71
N GLY A 137 -1.17 -10.51 -4.76
CA GLY A 137 -1.15 -9.72 -6.00
C GLY A 137 0.27 -9.45 -6.51
N LEU A 138 1.22 -9.11 -5.62
CA LEU A 138 2.63 -8.94 -5.98
C LEU A 138 3.24 -10.26 -6.53
N ALA A 139 2.87 -11.40 -5.95
CA ALA A 139 3.37 -12.70 -6.38
C ALA A 139 2.74 -13.16 -7.71
N ALA A 140 1.44 -12.92 -7.91
CA ALA A 140 0.68 -13.46 -9.05
C ALA A 140 0.84 -12.63 -10.34
N LEU A 141 1.09 -11.32 -10.24
CA LEU A 141 1.33 -10.49 -11.42
C LEU A 141 2.74 -10.75 -11.98
N SER A 142 2.89 -11.85 -12.72
CA SER A 142 3.91 -11.94 -13.73
C SER A 142 3.52 -10.92 -14.82
N GLY A 143 4.10 -9.72 -14.77
CA GLY A 143 3.78 -8.65 -15.70
C GLY A 143 4.02 -9.08 -17.12
N GLN A 144 3.27 -8.52 -18.05
CA GLN A 144 3.52 -8.67 -19.50
C GLN A 144 4.89 -8.12 -19.91
N ASP A 145 5.54 -7.41 -19.00
CA ASP A 145 6.82 -6.72 -19.13
C ASP A 145 7.78 -7.22 -18.04
N GLY A 146 8.95 -7.71 -18.46
CA GLY A 146 9.95 -8.26 -17.53
C GLY A 146 10.43 -7.27 -16.47
N GLU A 147 10.61 -5.99 -16.82
CA GLU A 147 11.01 -4.95 -15.85
C GLU A 147 9.94 -4.72 -14.77
N MET A 148 8.67 -4.76 -15.15
CA MET A 148 7.56 -4.63 -14.22
C MET A 148 7.50 -5.83 -13.27
N THR A 149 7.64 -7.04 -13.82
CA THR A 149 7.68 -8.27 -13.03
C THR A 149 8.83 -8.24 -12.02
N GLU A 150 10.02 -7.82 -12.43
CA GLU A 150 11.15 -7.66 -11.53
C GLU A 150 10.90 -6.60 -10.46
N ALA A 151 10.27 -5.48 -10.81
CA ALA A 151 9.93 -4.43 -9.86
C ALA A 151 8.97 -4.95 -8.78
N LEU A 152 7.94 -5.71 -9.17
CA LEU A 152 6.98 -6.30 -8.22
C LEU A 152 7.65 -7.29 -7.28
N ARG A 153 8.54 -8.15 -7.79
CA ARG A 153 9.26 -9.16 -7.01
C ARG A 153 10.26 -8.59 -6.01
N ARG A 154 10.80 -7.38 -6.26
CA ARG A 154 11.72 -6.71 -5.34
C ARG A 154 11.05 -6.02 -4.16
N ILE A 155 9.73 -5.84 -4.18
CA ILE A 155 9.00 -5.23 -3.06
C ILE A 155 8.88 -6.25 -1.92
N GLN A 156 9.46 -5.94 -0.78
CA GLN A 156 9.24 -6.69 0.45
C GLN A 156 8.06 -6.09 1.19
N LEU A 157 6.90 -6.75 1.11
CA LEU A 157 5.70 -6.31 1.82
C LEU A 157 5.63 -6.98 3.20
N LEU A 158 5.55 -6.16 4.25
CA LEU A 158 5.44 -6.61 5.64
C LEU A 158 4.07 -6.22 6.21
N HIS A 159 3.44 -7.14 6.94
CA HIS A 159 2.26 -6.84 7.74
C HIS A 159 2.70 -6.17 9.05
N ALA A 160 2.74 -4.85 9.07
CA ALA A 160 3.20 -4.09 10.21
C ALA A 160 2.52 -2.71 10.28
N ASP A 161 2.41 -2.22 11.50
CA ASP A 161 2.09 -0.83 11.80
C ASP A 161 3.35 0.03 11.68
N PHE A 162 3.29 1.13 10.94
CA PHE A 162 4.47 1.96 10.71
C PHE A 162 5.00 2.62 12.00
N ARG A 163 4.12 2.99 12.95
CA ARG A 163 4.53 3.57 14.23
C ARG A 163 5.40 2.57 15.01
N GLY A 164 4.86 1.38 15.28
CA GLY A 164 5.59 0.35 16.01
C GLY A 164 6.86 -0.11 15.31
N PHE A 165 6.84 -0.18 13.97
CA PHE A 165 8.02 -0.50 13.18
C PHE A 165 9.11 0.55 13.33
N LEU A 166 8.78 1.85 13.15
CA LEU A 166 9.74 2.95 13.22
C LEU A 166 10.25 3.18 14.65
N GLU A 167 9.43 2.95 15.67
CA GLU A 167 9.83 3.06 17.08
C GLU A 167 11.00 2.12 17.41
N THR A 168 11.04 0.94 16.80
CA THR A 168 12.08 -0.08 17.02
C THR A 168 13.15 -0.12 15.95
N ALA A 169 12.98 0.60 14.83
CA ALA A 169 13.96 0.65 13.74
C ALA A 169 15.30 1.23 14.21
N ALA A 170 16.39 0.64 13.75
CA ALA A 170 17.73 1.14 14.03
C ALA A 170 17.92 2.54 13.40
N PRO A 171 18.71 3.43 14.03
CA PRO A 171 19.07 4.71 13.42
C PRO A 171 19.73 4.51 12.04
N ASN A 172 19.42 5.39 11.11
CA ASN A 172 20.02 5.41 9.76
C ASN A 172 19.87 4.08 8.98
N SER A 173 18.75 3.34 9.17
CA SER A 173 18.54 2.05 8.50
C SER A 173 18.06 2.15 7.05
N PHE A 174 17.46 3.29 6.67
CA PHE A 174 16.95 3.53 5.31
C PHE A 174 17.48 4.84 4.74
N ASP A 175 17.74 4.90 3.42
CA ASP A 175 18.08 6.17 2.79
C ASP A 175 16.91 7.14 2.80
N VAL A 176 15.70 6.62 2.49
CA VAL A 176 14.47 7.41 2.45
C VAL A 176 13.34 6.67 3.16
N ILE A 177 12.58 7.41 3.96
CA ILE A 177 11.30 6.95 4.51
C ILE A 177 10.18 7.75 3.85
N TYR A 178 9.19 7.03 3.32
CA TYR A 178 8.07 7.59 2.56
C TYR A 178 6.72 7.31 3.23
N PHE A 179 5.84 8.31 3.22
CA PHE A 179 4.47 8.20 3.69
C PHE A 179 3.47 8.74 2.65
N ASP A 180 2.42 7.98 2.37
CA ASP A 180 1.19 8.42 1.68
C ASP A 180 -0.04 8.04 2.53
N PRO A 181 -0.20 8.65 3.72
CA PRO A 181 -1.31 8.31 4.60
C PRO A 181 -2.64 8.65 3.92
N MET A 182 -3.67 7.89 4.25
CA MET A 182 -5.02 8.23 3.79
C MET A 182 -5.44 9.58 4.37
N PHE A 183 -5.86 10.50 3.52
CA PHE A 183 -6.29 11.83 3.95
C PHE A 183 -7.47 11.75 4.92
N ARG A 184 -7.37 12.48 6.01
CA ARG A 184 -8.39 12.59 7.06
C ARG A 184 -9.76 13.00 6.48
N TYR A 185 -9.76 13.79 5.40
CA TYR A 185 -10.94 14.24 4.67
C TYR A 185 -10.82 13.79 3.20
N PRO A 186 -11.37 12.64 2.84
CA PRO A 186 -11.28 12.17 1.45
C PRO A 186 -12.01 13.11 0.50
N VAL A 187 -11.46 13.30 -0.70
CA VAL A 187 -12.17 13.99 -1.78
C VAL A 187 -13.38 13.14 -2.15
N LYS A 188 -14.58 13.69 -2.06
CA LYS A 188 -15.80 13.04 -2.54
C LYS A 188 -15.71 12.90 -4.08
N ARG A 189 -15.17 11.80 -4.57
CA ARG A 189 -15.31 11.38 -5.96
C ARG A 189 -16.27 10.21 -6.01
N LYS A 190 -17.20 10.24 -6.95
CA LYS A 190 -18.15 9.15 -7.26
C LYS A 190 -17.45 8.00 -8.00
N GLU A 191 -16.43 7.39 -7.42
CA GLU A 191 -15.77 6.23 -8.02
C GLU A 191 -15.94 5.04 -7.07
N ASN A 192 -16.79 4.11 -7.44
CA ASN A 192 -17.08 2.87 -6.69
C ASN A 192 -15.84 1.99 -6.41
N SER A 193 -14.73 2.19 -7.15
CA SER A 193 -13.49 1.43 -6.98
C SER A 193 -12.70 1.76 -5.70
N MET A 194 -13.00 2.88 -5.04
CA MET A 194 -12.31 3.32 -3.82
C MET A 194 -13.01 2.92 -2.53
N GLU A 195 -14.29 2.53 -2.58
CA GLU A 195 -15.07 2.21 -1.39
C GLU A 195 -14.57 0.92 -0.73
N GLY A 196 -14.36 -0.14 -1.52
CA GLY A 196 -13.80 -1.39 -1.01
C GLY A 196 -12.38 -1.26 -0.43
N PHE A 197 -11.57 -0.32 -0.97
CA PHE A 197 -10.27 0.01 -0.39
C PHE A 197 -10.43 0.73 0.96
N ARG A 198 -11.31 1.73 1.02
CA ARG A 198 -11.54 2.51 2.24
C ARG A 198 -12.06 1.67 3.39
N SER A 199 -12.94 0.72 3.12
CA SER A 199 -13.48 -0.19 4.14
C SER A 199 -12.43 -1.18 4.66
N ALA A 200 -11.44 -1.51 3.83
CA ALA A 200 -10.35 -2.38 4.21
C ALA A 200 -9.22 -1.63 4.93
N ALA A 201 -9.04 -0.33 4.68
CA ALA A 201 -7.93 0.45 5.18
C ALA A 201 -8.08 0.83 6.66
N VAL A 202 -6.95 0.88 7.36
CA VAL A 202 -6.87 1.39 8.72
C VAL A 202 -6.42 2.85 8.68
N TYR A 203 -7.15 3.72 9.37
CA TYR A 203 -6.84 5.14 9.47
C TYR A 203 -5.83 5.36 10.60
N ASP A 204 -4.59 5.71 10.25
CA ASP A 204 -3.58 6.16 11.19
C ASP A 204 -3.12 7.58 10.83
N PRO A 205 -3.33 8.55 11.72
CA PRO A 205 -2.81 9.88 11.50
C PRO A 205 -1.29 9.88 11.61
N LEU A 206 -0.62 10.48 10.64
CA LEU A 206 0.79 10.78 10.74
C LEU A 206 0.97 11.96 11.72
N THR A 207 1.64 11.72 12.82
CA THR A 207 1.88 12.69 13.92
C THR A 207 3.35 13.08 13.98
N GLU A 208 3.66 14.17 14.71
CA GLU A 208 5.04 14.67 14.79
C GLU A 208 6.00 13.68 15.46
N ASP A 209 5.55 12.94 16.46
CA ASP A 209 6.36 11.89 17.11
C ASP A 209 6.72 10.76 16.15
N VAL A 210 5.80 10.35 15.27
CA VAL A 210 6.10 9.38 14.20
C VAL A 210 7.14 9.95 13.23
N LEU A 211 7.04 11.24 12.88
CA LEU A 211 8.06 11.89 12.05
C LEU A 211 9.43 11.91 12.74
N GLN A 212 9.50 12.09 14.07
CA GLN A 212 10.76 12.00 14.81
C GLN A 212 11.37 10.59 14.73
N PHE A 213 10.54 9.53 14.87
CA PHE A 213 11.03 8.16 14.67
C PHE A 213 11.52 7.94 13.23
N ALA A 214 10.79 8.47 12.24
CA ALA A 214 11.20 8.38 10.84
C ALA A 214 12.52 9.14 10.58
N MET A 215 12.69 10.34 11.14
CA MET A 215 13.94 11.10 11.02
C MET A 215 15.13 10.36 11.64
N ARG A 216 14.93 9.68 12.77
CA ARG A 216 15.98 8.86 13.39
C ARG A 216 16.36 7.66 12.49
N ALA A 217 15.38 7.01 11.88
CA ALA A 217 15.58 5.81 11.08
C ALA A 217 16.05 6.11 9.64
N ALA A 218 15.81 7.31 9.13
CA ALA A 218 16.28 7.74 7.81
C ALA A 218 17.72 8.25 7.83
N ARG A 219 18.45 8.01 6.74
CA ARG A 219 19.82 8.56 6.53
C ARG A 219 19.83 9.90 5.81
N LYS A 220 18.87 10.12 4.91
CA LYS A 220 18.93 11.25 3.97
C LYS A 220 17.65 12.07 3.94
N LYS A 221 16.50 11.42 3.86
CA LYS A 221 15.23 12.13 3.72
C LYS A 221 14.05 11.38 4.33
N VAL A 222 13.09 12.17 4.84
CA VAL A 222 11.71 11.72 5.04
C VAL A 222 10.83 12.46 4.04
N ILE A 223 9.99 11.74 3.30
CA ILE A 223 9.10 12.30 2.28
C ILE A 223 7.65 11.97 2.67
N VAL A 224 6.81 12.98 2.75
CA VAL A 224 5.39 12.83 3.10
C VAL A 224 4.53 13.39 1.98
N LYS A 225 3.62 12.58 1.45
CA LYS A 225 2.59 13.02 0.50
C LYS A 225 1.33 13.36 1.26
N GLU A 226 0.85 14.58 1.13
CA GLU A 226 -0.32 15.08 1.85
C GLU A 226 -1.03 16.16 1.02
N ARG A 227 -2.16 16.68 1.51
CA ARG A 227 -2.83 17.83 0.91
C ARG A 227 -1.97 19.09 1.06
N PRO A 228 -2.00 20.02 0.08
CA PRO A 228 -1.16 21.22 0.12
C PRO A 228 -1.37 22.10 1.36
N PHE A 229 -2.56 22.01 1.98
CA PHE A 229 -2.92 22.80 3.16
C PHE A 229 -2.92 21.99 4.46
N SER A 230 -2.28 20.83 4.47
CA SER A 230 -2.18 20.01 5.68
C SER A 230 -1.54 20.78 6.83
N ALA A 231 -2.11 20.62 8.03
CA ALA A 231 -1.51 21.17 9.26
C ALA A 231 -0.10 20.60 9.49
N LEU A 232 0.15 19.37 9.02
CA LEU A 232 1.45 18.72 9.13
C LEU A 232 2.57 19.55 8.48
N PHE A 233 2.31 20.20 7.34
CA PHE A 233 3.30 21.04 6.67
C PHE A 233 3.61 22.37 7.40
N ARG A 234 2.87 22.69 8.46
CA ARG A 234 3.05 23.89 9.29
C ARG A 234 3.80 23.63 10.60
N THR A 235 4.25 22.40 10.83
CA THR A 235 4.99 22.02 12.04
C THR A 235 6.42 22.57 12.09
N GLY A 236 6.95 23.11 10.99
CA GLY A 236 8.33 23.57 10.90
C GLY A 236 9.36 22.47 10.64
N LEU A 237 8.94 21.19 10.58
CA LEU A 237 9.85 20.06 10.33
C LEU A 237 10.28 19.95 8.86
N PHE A 238 9.45 20.40 7.93
CA PHE A 238 9.68 20.21 6.49
C PHE A 238 10.62 21.30 5.95
N THR A 239 11.71 20.88 5.33
CA THR A 239 12.68 21.76 4.67
C THR A 239 12.20 22.26 3.31
N GLU A 240 11.37 21.45 2.64
CA GLU A 240 10.80 21.77 1.31
C GLU A 240 9.36 21.25 1.20
N ILE A 241 8.54 21.97 0.43
CA ILE A 241 7.18 21.52 0.08
C ILE A 241 7.02 21.64 -1.44
N HIS A 242 6.85 20.52 -2.11
CA HIS A 242 6.69 20.42 -3.56
C HIS A 242 5.21 20.21 -3.94
N GLY A 243 4.56 21.27 -4.39
CA GLY A 243 3.18 21.26 -4.86
C GLY A 243 2.90 22.49 -5.74
N LYS A 244 2.09 22.33 -6.79
CA LYS A 244 1.66 23.45 -7.64
C LYS A 244 0.26 23.91 -7.21
N ARG A 245 -0.03 25.20 -7.40
CA ARG A 245 -1.39 25.75 -7.21
C ARG A 245 -2.40 24.95 -8.03
N GLY A 246 -3.50 24.54 -7.42
CA GLY A 246 -4.53 23.72 -8.06
C GLY A 246 -4.30 22.20 -8.00
N GLN A 247 -3.17 21.72 -7.51
CA GLN A 247 -2.97 20.29 -7.27
C GLN A 247 -3.65 19.83 -5.98
N THR A 248 -4.14 18.59 -5.99
CA THR A 248 -4.82 17.97 -4.84
C THR A 248 -3.85 17.41 -3.79
N THR A 249 -2.55 17.24 -4.16
CA THR A 249 -1.51 16.68 -3.32
C THR A 249 -0.20 17.45 -3.44
N ALA A 250 0.54 17.53 -2.34
CA ALA A 250 1.91 18.04 -2.26
C ALA A 250 2.81 17.00 -1.58
N TYR A 251 4.12 17.15 -1.77
CA TYR A 251 5.13 16.36 -1.08
C TYR A 251 5.92 17.28 -0.15
N GLY A 252 5.89 17.01 1.14
CA GLY A 252 6.81 17.60 2.10
C GLY A 252 8.07 16.76 2.20
N VAL A 253 9.23 17.40 2.26
CA VAL A 253 10.55 16.76 2.39
C VAL A 253 11.22 17.26 3.64
N ILE A 254 11.71 16.36 4.47
CA ILE A 254 12.62 16.63 5.57
C ILE A 254 14.00 16.12 5.13
N LYS A 255 14.99 16.99 5.03
CA LYS A 255 16.39 16.63 4.75
C LYS A 255 17.13 16.41 6.07
N LEU A 256 17.97 15.40 6.13
CA LEU A 256 18.76 15.00 7.29
C LEU A 256 20.25 15.19 7.00
#